data_7ebbf3fc4a1bc832123effb01637ea5a
#
_entry.id   7ebbf3fc4a1bc832123effb01637ea5a
#
_cell.length_a   1.000
_cell.length_b   1.000
_cell.length_c   1.000
_cell.angle_alpha   90.00
_cell.angle_beta   90.00
_cell.angle_gamma   90.00
#
_symmetry.space_group_name_H-M   'P 1'
#
loop_
_entity.id
_entity.type
_entity.pdbx_description
1 polymer ?
#
loop_
_entity_poly.entity_id
_entity_poly.type
_entity_poly.pdbx_seq_one_letter_code
_entity_poly.pdbx_strand_id
1 'polypeptide(L)'
;MPDRRHFIKAGAGLGATALTAFGAGASSAQTPQAGSGSVDAHAHWVPQAYADALARLGRPTTSIHIPMELDTNLDQRLKWMDEHGVTMHVLTLDGGMPWQWVSREDGVRLARIVNDAAIEAHRKYPDRFLAGIELPIRFPDAALAELNRVAGQPGMRAVHLPNSMENADFLFRPEFEPLWARCQELDYPILFHPMDGPDNIYGGRERLGNELALSANLNNTLGFAFESATTAAKFILTGTLDKYPRLQIVLPHAGGCFPYIAGRIERGLVAKKFQLPRPFREYVRRFHYDSITYYPETLRFLISLVGADRVVIGSDGYAPMDVAEPNALVNGLGLPAQDRDCILRGNATRLFKL
;
A
#
# COMPACT_ATOMS: atom_id res chain seq x y z
N MET A 1 9.63 -4.30 -45.48
CA MET A 1 8.95 -4.14 -44.18
C MET A 1 8.71 -2.66 -43.99
N PRO A 2 7.49 -2.16 -43.88
CA PRO A 2 7.23 -0.73 -43.72
C PRO A 2 7.60 -0.28 -42.32
N ASP A 3 8.30 0.85 -42.28
CA ASP A 3 8.83 1.51 -41.07
C ASP A 3 7.69 1.99 -40.18
N ARG A 4 7.64 1.48 -38.91
CA ARG A 4 6.64 1.81 -37.91
C ARG A 4 6.77 3.21 -37.32
N ARG A 5 7.70 4.04 -37.78
CA ARG A 5 7.97 5.40 -37.25
C ARG A 5 6.98 6.48 -37.71
N HIS A 6 6.02 6.18 -38.57
CA HIS A 6 5.08 7.17 -39.09
C HIS A 6 3.72 7.25 -38.44
N PHE A 7 3.47 6.49 -37.36
CA PHE A 7 2.13 6.47 -36.76
C PHE A 7 1.91 7.47 -35.57
N ILE A 8 2.93 8.21 -35.17
CA ILE A 8 2.84 9.09 -33.97
C ILE A 8 2.75 10.59 -34.31
N LYS A 9 2.78 10.99 -35.58
CA LYS A 9 2.78 12.42 -35.99
C LYS A 9 1.49 12.96 -36.64
N ALA A 10 0.40 12.25 -36.64
CA ALA A 10 -0.86 12.73 -37.19
C ALA A 10 -1.99 12.66 -36.17
N GLY A 11 -2.07 13.65 -35.28
CA GLY A 11 -3.11 13.72 -34.25
C GLY A 11 -3.17 15.04 -33.47
N ALA A 12 -2.67 16.12 -34.06
CA ALA A 12 -2.92 17.45 -33.51
C ALA A 12 -3.92 18.18 -34.44
N GLY A 13 -5.21 18.13 -34.09
CA GLY A 13 -6.22 18.86 -34.86
C GLY A 13 -7.63 18.63 -34.34
N LEU A 14 -8.09 19.54 -33.46
CA LEU A 14 -9.47 20.03 -33.36
C LEU A 14 -10.60 19.04 -33.01
N GLY A 15 -11.07 19.15 -31.77
CA GLY A 15 -12.35 18.63 -31.34
C GLY A 15 -12.71 19.21 -29.96
N ALA A 16 -12.98 20.52 -29.89
CA ALA A 16 -13.63 21.10 -28.73
C ALA A 16 -15.09 20.65 -28.71
N THR A 17 -15.40 19.61 -27.97
CA THR A 17 -16.78 19.26 -27.62
C THR A 17 -17.06 19.76 -26.21
N ALA A 18 -18.09 20.58 -26.12
CA ALA A 18 -18.57 21.24 -24.94
C ALA A 18 -18.81 20.26 -23.77
N LEU A 19 -18.08 20.44 -22.68
CA LEU A 19 -18.46 19.92 -21.39
C LEU A 19 -19.64 20.77 -20.88
N THR A 20 -20.81 20.20 -20.88
CA THR A 20 -21.96 20.74 -20.15
C THR A 20 -21.63 20.76 -18.68
N ALA A 21 -21.57 21.97 -18.13
CA ALA A 21 -21.43 22.20 -16.70
C ALA A 21 -22.61 21.57 -15.95
N PHE A 22 -22.37 20.51 -15.20
CA PHE A 22 -23.26 20.11 -14.13
C PHE A 22 -23.10 21.13 -13.00
N GLY A 23 -24.23 21.77 -12.68
CA GLY A 23 -24.29 22.82 -11.67
C GLY A 23 -23.74 22.34 -10.33
N ALA A 24 -22.76 23.06 -9.82
CA ALA A 24 -22.30 22.96 -8.47
C ALA A 24 -23.41 23.39 -7.50
N GLY A 25 -24.17 22.42 -7.01
CA GLY A 25 -24.93 22.62 -5.77
C GLY A 25 -23.93 22.78 -4.64
N ALA A 26 -23.90 23.95 -4.02
CA ALA A 26 -23.14 24.18 -2.80
C ALA A 26 -23.67 23.22 -1.71
N SER A 27 -22.99 22.06 -1.57
CA SER A 27 -23.16 21.19 -0.42
C SER A 27 -22.52 21.90 0.77
N SER A 28 -23.34 22.29 1.74
CA SER A 28 -22.86 22.74 3.04
C SER A 28 -22.01 21.61 3.64
N ALA A 29 -20.71 21.82 3.73
CA ALA A 29 -19.80 20.88 4.40
C ALA A 29 -20.27 20.77 5.87
N GLN A 30 -20.98 19.70 6.17
CA GLN A 30 -21.23 19.30 7.55
C GLN A 30 -19.90 18.82 8.12
N THR A 31 -19.48 19.44 9.21
CA THR A 31 -18.34 18.93 10.01
C THR A 31 -18.61 17.46 10.35
N PRO A 32 -17.70 16.52 9.99
CA PRO A 32 -17.94 15.10 10.25
C PRO A 32 -18.13 14.88 11.75
N GLN A 33 -19.24 14.26 12.12
CA GLN A 33 -19.41 13.76 13.49
C GLN A 33 -18.29 12.72 13.75
N ALA A 34 -17.65 12.79 14.93
CA ALA A 34 -16.67 11.82 15.36
C ALA A 34 -17.23 10.40 15.19
N GLY A 35 -16.66 9.63 14.25
CA GLY A 35 -17.09 8.26 13.93
C GLY A 35 -17.75 8.05 12.56
N SER A 36 -18.04 9.09 11.76
CA SER A 36 -18.77 8.97 10.48
C SER A 36 -17.90 8.90 9.23
N GLY A 37 -16.60 9.16 9.29
CA GLY A 37 -15.70 9.18 8.13
C GLY A 37 -14.93 7.88 7.92
N SER A 38 -14.21 7.80 6.80
CA SER A 38 -13.41 6.63 6.44
C SER A 38 -12.07 6.56 7.20
N VAL A 39 -11.49 5.36 7.20
CA VAL A 39 -10.12 5.12 7.65
C VAL A 39 -9.29 4.71 6.45
N ASP A 40 -8.34 5.54 6.08
CA ASP A 40 -7.43 5.30 4.98
C ASP A 40 -6.24 4.46 5.48
N ALA A 41 -6.16 3.23 5.00
CA ALA A 41 -5.16 2.24 5.41
C ALA A 41 -3.88 2.29 4.54
N HIS A 42 -3.84 3.14 3.51
CA HIS A 42 -2.73 3.28 2.59
C HIS A 42 -2.50 4.76 2.30
N ALA A 43 -1.81 5.44 3.22
CA ALA A 43 -1.53 6.88 3.15
C ALA A 43 -0.05 7.15 3.41
N HIS A 44 0.65 7.63 2.39
CA HIS A 44 2.08 7.90 2.47
C HIS A 44 2.39 9.18 3.23
N TRP A 45 3.53 9.21 3.89
CA TRP A 45 4.07 10.39 4.55
C TRP A 45 5.59 10.33 4.65
N VAL A 46 6.20 11.49 4.82
CA VAL A 46 7.63 11.64 4.98
C VAL A 46 7.90 12.61 6.14
N PRO A 47 8.21 12.14 7.34
CA PRO A 47 8.55 13.05 8.45
C PRO A 47 9.75 13.92 8.08
N GLN A 48 9.72 15.22 8.38
CA GLN A 48 10.80 16.14 8.04
C GLN A 48 12.16 15.66 8.57
N ALA A 49 12.20 15.14 9.80
CA ALA A 49 13.43 14.62 10.40
C ALA A 49 14.01 13.42 9.62
N TYR A 50 13.14 12.61 9.00
CA TYR A 50 13.56 11.50 8.14
C TYR A 50 14.10 12.02 6.80
N ALA A 51 13.41 12.97 6.16
CA ALA A 51 13.88 13.61 4.94
C ALA A 51 15.27 14.22 5.13
N ASP A 52 15.47 14.97 6.24
CA ASP A 52 16.75 15.57 6.59
C ASP A 52 17.85 14.50 6.83
N ALA A 53 17.47 13.36 7.43
CA ALA A 53 18.43 12.29 7.67
C ALA A 53 18.86 11.60 6.37
N LEU A 54 17.94 11.38 5.42
CA LEU A 54 18.26 10.86 4.09
C LEU A 54 19.15 11.82 3.30
N ALA A 55 18.86 13.11 3.32
CA ALA A 55 19.66 14.12 2.65
C ALA A 55 21.11 14.12 3.16
N ARG A 56 21.32 13.92 4.47
CA ARG A 56 22.68 13.80 5.05
C ARG A 56 23.42 12.55 4.58
N LEU A 57 22.71 11.50 4.15
CA LEU A 57 23.31 10.31 3.55
C LEU A 57 23.60 10.47 2.04
N GLY A 58 23.36 11.67 1.49
CA GLY A 58 23.61 11.98 0.07
C GLY A 58 22.54 11.39 -0.87
N ARG A 59 21.47 10.87 -0.32
CA ARG A 59 20.31 10.44 -1.10
C ARG A 59 19.08 11.19 -0.57
N PRO A 60 18.69 12.30 -1.20
CA PRO A 60 17.42 12.92 -0.87
C PRO A 60 16.29 11.90 -1.03
N THR A 61 15.19 12.13 -0.33
CA THR A 61 13.96 11.36 -0.52
C THR A 61 13.70 11.20 -2.00
N THR A 62 13.82 10.01 -2.47
CA THR A 62 14.18 9.95 -3.77
C THR A 62 13.49 9.20 -4.67
N SER A 63 12.48 8.84 -4.46
CA SER A 63 11.70 8.43 -5.57
C SER A 63 11.15 9.69 -6.15
N ILE A 64 10.76 9.71 -7.24
CA ILE A 64 9.98 10.55 -8.09
C ILE A 64 9.17 11.66 -7.36
N HIS A 65 9.05 11.59 -6.05
CA HIS A 65 8.28 12.50 -5.23
C HIS A 65 9.21 13.49 -4.55
N ILE A 66 9.17 14.71 -5.01
CA ILE A 66 9.51 15.86 -4.17
C ILE A 66 8.53 15.78 -3.00
N PRO A 67 8.99 15.82 -1.74
CA PRO A 67 8.08 15.82 -0.61
C PRO A 67 7.05 16.92 -0.82
N MET A 68 5.84 16.54 -1.17
CA MET A 68 4.77 17.50 -1.26
C MET A 68 4.52 18.02 0.15
N GLU A 69 4.10 19.27 0.27
CA GLU A 69 3.86 19.87 1.59
C GLU A 69 2.93 19.02 2.47
N LEU A 70 2.03 18.26 1.85
CA LEU A 70 1.15 17.32 2.53
C LEU A 70 1.86 16.09 3.10
N ASP A 71 3.00 15.67 2.54
CA ASP A 71 3.76 14.53 3.06
C ASP A 71 4.44 14.85 4.38
N THR A 72 4.88 16.09 4.55
CA THR A 72 5.63 16.53 5.72
C THR A 72 4.79 17.32 6.71
N ASN A 73 3.74 18.01 6.25
CA ASN A 73 2.93 18.93 7.05
C ASN A 73 1.61 18.31 7.50
N LEU A 74 1.56 17.83 8.75
CA LEU A 74 0.38 17.20 9.31
C LEU A 74 -0.84 18.15 9.42
N ASP A 75 -0.64 19.44 9.61
CA ASP A 75 -1.77 20.38 9.75
C ASP A 75 -2.47 20.59 8.38
N GLN A 76 -1.71 20.62 7.29
CA GLN A 76 -2.28 20.63 5.94
C GLN A 76 -2.93 19.30 5.58
N ARG A 77 -2.32 18.20 6.01
CA ARG A 77 -2.90 16.85 5.85
C ARG A 77 -4.25 16.74 6.54
N LEU A 78 -4.39 17.24 7.76
CA LEU A 78 -5.65 17.26 8.48
C LEU A 78 -6.75 18.02 7.72
N LYS A 79 -6.41 19.17 7.15
CA LYS A 79 -7.34 19.94 6.32
C LYS A 79 -7.82 19.12 5.10
N TRP A 80 -6.89 18.50 4.39
CA TRP A 80 -7.23 17.63 3.27
C TRP A 80 -8.14 16.46 3.72
N MET A 81 -7.80 15.80 4.83
CA MET A 81 -8.62 14.71 5.38
C MET A 81 -10.05 15.18 5.68
N ASP A 82 -10.22 16.35 6.27
CA ASP A 82 -11.53 16.91 6.59
C ASP A 82 -12.33 17.25 5.31
N GLU A 83 -11.68 17.80 4.30
CA GLU A 83 -12.29 18.10 3.00
C GLU A 83 -12.75 16.85 2.24
N HIS A 84 -12.07 15.68 2.43
CA HIS A 84 -12.36 14.44 1.73
C HIS A 84 -13.11 13.40 2.59
N GLY A 85 -13.52 13.76 3.82
CA GLY A 85 -14.28 12.88 4.71
C GLY A 85 -13.46 11.68 5.22
N VAL A 86 -12.13 11.85 5.32
CA VAL A 86 -11.21 10.86 5.89
C VAL A 86 -10.96 11.22 7.35
N THR A 87 -11.35 10.37 8.27
CA THR A 87 -11.17 10.63 9.71
C THR A 87 -9.81 10.21 10.21
N MET A 88 -9.22 9.18 9.63
CA MET A 88 -7.94 8.64 10.10
C MET A 88 -7.08 8.16 8.94
N HIS A 89 -5.79 8.45 8.99
CA HIS A 89 -4.77 7.86 8.13
C HIS A 89 -3.91 6.87 8.91
N VAL A 90 -3.57 5.75 8.27
CA VAL A 90 -2.49 4.86 8.69
C VAL A 90 -1.24 5.25 7.89
N LEU A 91 -0.34 5.97 8.53
CA LEU A 91 0.83 6.56 7.91
C LEU A 91 1.90 5.50 7.61
N THR A 92 2.40 5.47 6.38
CA THR A 92 3.49 4.59 5.92
C THR A 92 4.45 5.35 5.02
N LEU A 93 5.70 4.91 4.92
CA LEU A 93 6.59 5.42 3.88
C LEU A 93 6.09 4.99 2.49
N ASP A 94 6.48 5.73 1.47
CA ASP A 94 6.25 5.37 0.07
C ASP A 94 7.23 4.28 -0.42
N GLY A 95 7.18 3.96 -1.72
CA GLY A 95 8.09 3.01 -2.36
C GLY A 95 9.57 3.38 -2.34
N GLY A 96 9.91 4.60 -1.93
CA GLY A 96 11.29 5.10 -1.78
C GLY A 96 12.01 4.63 -0.50
N MET A 97 11.56 3.57 0.13
CA MET A 97 12.16 3.02 1.35
C MET A 97 13.66 2.77 1.20
N PRO A 98 14.49 3.14 2.18
CA PRO A 98 15.95 3.10 2.06
C PRO A 98 16.58 1.73 2.35
N TRP A 99 15.77 0.73 2.68
CA TRP A 99 16.24 -0.52 3.28
C TRP A 99 17.20 -1.32 2.41
N GLN A 100 17.17 -1.13 1.09
CA GLN A 100 18.01 -1.88 0.17
C GLN A 100 19.47 -1.40 0.15
N TRP A 101 19.72 -0.12 0.44
CA TRP A 101 21.04 0.49 0.24
C TRP A 101 21.70 1.02 1.51
N VAL A 102 20.95 1.18 2.61
CA VAL A 102 21.53 1.70 3.86
C VAL A 102 22.41 0.68 4.57
N SER A 103 23.38 1.19 5.32
CA SER A 103 24.10 0.39 6.30
C SER A 103 23.16 -0.07 7.42
N ARG A 104 23.57 -1.09 8.19
CA ARG A 104 22.81 -1.54 9.36
C ARG A 104 22.57 -0.41 10.36
N GLU A 105 23.60 0.37 10.66
CA GLU A 105 23.52 1.48 11.60
C GLU A 105 22.56 2.56 11.12
N ASP A 106 22.70 2.97 9.86
CA ASP A 106 21.81 3.97 9.28
C ASP A 106 20.38 3.47 9.15
N GLY A 107 20.17 2.20 8.77
CA GLY A 107 18.85 1.60 8.70
C GLY A 107 18.13 1.62 10.05
N VAL A 108 18.82 1.22 11.12
CA VAL A 108 18.27 1.30 12.49
C VAL A 108 17.96 2.74 12.89
N ARG A 109 18.86 3.67 12.58
CA ARG A 109 18.65 5.10 12.89
C ARG A 109 17.46 5.68 12.15
N LEU A 110 17.33 5.41 10.84
CA LEU A 110 16.24 5.91 10.01
C LEU A 110 14.89 5.33 10.47
N ALA A 111 14.81 4.03 10.72
CA ALA A 111 13.59 3.40 11.23
C ALA A 111 13.14 4.04 12.55
N ARG A 112 14.06 4.29 13.48
CA ARG A 112 13.74 4.98 14.74
C ARG A 112 13.22 6.38 14.53
N ILE A 113 13.83 7.15 13.61
CA ILE A 113 13.38 8.52 13.32
C ILE A 113 11.93 8.51 12.83
N VAL A 114 11.58 7.62 11.90
CA VAL A 114 10.21 7.54 11.37
C VAL A 114 9.23 7.08 12.46
N ASN A 115 9.57 6.01 13.18
CA ASN A 115 8.68 5.46 14.19
C ASN A 115 8.47 6.43 15.38
N ASP A 116 9.51 7.12 15.82
CA ASP A 116 9.39 8.11 16.88
C ASP A 116 8.55 9.31 16.42
N ALA A 117 8.72 9.77 15.18
CA ALA A 117 7.87 10.81 14.60
C ALA A 117 6.40 10.36 14.48
N ALA A 118 6.15 9.10 14.16
CA ALA A 118 4.80 8.53 14.10
C ALA A 118 4.11 8.50 15.48
N ILE A 119 4.85 8.11 16.51
CA ILE A 119 4.38 8.15 17.90
C ILE A 119 3.99 9.57 18.30
N GLU A 120 4.81 10.56 17.97
CA GLU A 120 4.52 11.98 18.25
C GLU A 120 3.32 12.49 17.43
N ALA A 121 3.19 12.11 16.16
CA ALA A 121 2.02 12.45 15.34
C ALA A 121 0.72 11.92 15.98
N HIS A 122 0.72 10.68 16.44
CA HIS A 122 -0.43 10.12 17.14
C HIS A 122 -0.69 10.81 18.47
N ARG A 123 0.34 11.10 19.27
CA ARG A 123 0.16 11.82 20.55
C ARG A 123 -0.47 13.19 20.34
N LYS A 124 -0.08 13.89 19.28
CA LYS A 124 -0.63 15.20 18.93
C LYS A 124 -2.08 15.09 18.42
N TYR A 125 -2.38 14.03 17.66
CA TYR A 125 -3.67 13.84 16.99
C TYR A 125 -4.13 12.36 17.09
N PRO A 126 -4.52 11.89 18.29
CA PRO A 126 -4.76 10.46 18.55
C PRO A 126 -5.91 9.85 17.73
N ASP A 127 -6.90 10.66 17.36
CA ASP A 127 -8.06 10.22 16.58
C ASP A 127 -7.86 10.38 15.06
N ARG A 128 -6.67 10.81 14.63
CA ARG A 128 -6.40 11.16 13.23
C ARG A 128 -5.29 10.33 12.58
N PHE A 129 -4.29 9.90 13.32
CA PHE A 129 -3.15 9.19 12.78
C PHE A 129 -2.82 7.91 13.55
N LEU A 130 -2.69 6.83 12.81
CA LEU A 130 -1.96 5.62 13.19
C LEU A 130 -0.75 5.49 12.28
N ALA A 131 0.11 4.50 12.53
CA ALA A 131 1.22 4.23 11.64
C ALA A 131 1.52 2.74 11.50
N GLY A 132 2.02 2.39 10.33
CA GLY A 132 2.79 1.18 10.10
C GLY A 132 4.21 1.37 10.63
N ILE A 133 4.66 0.42 11.44
CA ILE A 133 6.02 0.41 12.01
C ILE A 133 7.01 0.16 10.88
N GLU A 134 7.92 1.08 10.67
CA GLU A 134 9.01 0.97 9.70
C GLU A 134 10.16 0.16 10.32
N LEU A 135 10.68 -0.81 9.57
CA LEU A 135 11.69 -1.73 10.05
C LEU A 135 12.92 -1.72 9.15
N PRO A 136 14.15 -1.80 9.70
CA PRO A 136 15.37 -1.97 8.91
C PRO A 136 15.45 -3.40 8.37
N ILE A 137 14.51 -3.75 7.50
CA ILE A 137 14.13 -5.12 7.13
C ILE A 137 15.26 -5.93 6.49
N ARG A 138 16.27 -5.28 5.94
CA ARG A 138 17.48 -5.96 5.43
C ARG A 138 18.23 -6.72 6.52
N PHE A 139 18.00 -6.36 7.79
CA PHE A 139 18.65 -6.93 8.97
C PHE A 139 17.60 -7.52 9.91
N PRO A 140 17.21 -8.80 9.74
CA PRO A 140 16.04 -9.39 10.41
C PRO A 140 16.04 -9.27 11.93
N ASP A 141 17.21 -9.42 12.56
CA ASP A 141 17.37 -9.27 14.01
C ASP A 141 17.18 -7.81 14.47
N ALA A 142 17.67 -6.84 13.69
CA ALA A 142 17.45 -5.42 13.96
C ALA A 142 15.99 -5.02 13.71
N ALA A 143 15.36 -5.60 12.67
CA ALA A 143 13.94 -5.41 12.40
C ALA A 143 13.07 -5.90 13.57
N LEU A 144 13.34 -7.10 14.08
CA LEU A 144 12.63 -7.65 15.24
C LEU A 144 12.88 -6.82 16.52
N ALA A 145 14.11 -6.35 16.71
CA ALA A 145 14.45 -5.49 17.85
C ALA A 145 13.69 -4.16 17.80
N GLU A 146 13.59 -3.54 16.62
CA GLU A 146 12.84 -2.28 16.46
C GLU A 146 11.33 -2.50 16.62
N LEU A 147 10.76 -3.58 16.05
CA LEU A 147 9.37 -3.94 16.30
C LEU A 147 9.08 -4.06 17.81
N ASN A 148 9.94 -4.76 18.56
CA ASN A 148 9.76 -4.91 20.00
C ASN A 148 9.92 -3.58 20.76
N ARG A 149 10.78 -2.66 20.29
CA ARG A 149 10.96 -1.34 20.90
C ARG A 149 9.68 -0.51 20.87
N VAL A 150 8.96 -0.56 19.74
CA VAL A 150 7.81 0.32 19.50
C VAL A 150 6.46 -0.39 19.65
N ALA A 151 6.45 -1.70 19.82
CA ALA A 151 5.20 -2.44 20.05
C ALA A 151 4.48 -1.92 21.30
N GLY A 152 3.19 -1.63 21.15
CA GLY A 152 2.36 -1.07 22.22
C GLY A 152 2.52 0.44 22.45
N GLN A 153 3.44 1.11 21.77
CA GLN A 153 3.51 2.58 21.80
C GLN A 153 2.26 3.21 21.15
N PRO A 154 1.89 4.43 21.56
CA PRO A 154 0.74 5.13 20.99
C PRO A 154 0.78 5.17 19.45
N GLY A 155 -0.33 4.83 18.81
CA GLY A 155 -0.48 4.89 17.35
C GLY A 155 0.17 3.76 16.55
N MET A 156 1.05 2.95 17.17
CA MET A 156 1.75 1.87 16.49
C MET A 156 0.86 0.62 16.43
N ARG A 157 0.16 0.41 15.30
CA ARG A 157 -0.91 -0.61 15.17
C ARG A 157 -0.73 -1.56 13.99
N ALA A 158 0.30 -1.38 13.18
CA ALA A 158 0.61 -2.19 12.01
C ALA A 158 2.12 -2.28 11.83
N VAL A 159 2.57 -3.16 10.94
CA VAL A 159 3.96 -3.21 10.45
C VAL A 159 3.93 -2.86 8.97
N HIS A 160 4.85 -2.04 8.50
CA HIS A 160 5.00 -1.70 7.10
C HIS A 160 6.25 -2.35 6.51
N LEU A 161 6.10 -3.03 5.38
CA LEU A 161 7.19 -3.79 4.76
C LEU A 161 7.20 -3.62 3.23
N PRO A 162 8.40 -3.64 2.62
CA PRO A 162 8.49 -3.78 1.16
C PRO A 162 7.98 -5.15 0.71
N ASN A 163 7.36 -5.20 -0.46
CA ASN A 163 6.91 -6.45 -1.07
C ASN A 163 8.08 -7.42 -1.37
N SER A 164 9.20 -6.87 -1.75
CA SER A 164 10.44 -7.63 -1.99
C SER A 164 11.64 -6.80 -1.57
N MET A 165 12.80 -7.44 -1.52
CA MET A 165 14.11 -6.82 -1.35
C MET A 165 15.01 -7.30 -2.50
N GLU A 166 16.15 -7.86 -2.24
CA GLU A 166 17.10 -8.36 -3.24
C GLU A 166 16.47 -9.32 -4.27
N ASN A 167 15.45 -10.07 -3.86
CA ASN A 167 14.71 -11.01 -4.71
C ASN A 167 13.39 -11.43 -4.03
N ALA A 168 12.56 -12.18 -4.75
CA ALA A 168 11.26 -12.63 -4.26
C ALA A 168 11.32 -13.58 -3.06
N ASP A 169 12.45 -14.20 -2.77
CA ASP A 169 12.62 -15.14 -1.67
C ASP A 169 13.13 -14.48 -0.39
N PHE A 170 13.57 -13.23 -0.47
CA PHE A 170 14.23 -12.54 0.63
C PHE A 170 13.44 -12.62 1.94
N LEU A 171 12.19 -12.23 1.93
CA LEU A 171 11.32 -12.22 3.12
C LEU A 171 10.89 -13.63 3.60
N PHE A 172 11.15 -14.67 2.81
CA PHE A 172 10.78 -16.05 3.11
C PHE A 172 11.94 -16.89 3.62
N ARG A 173 13.08 -16.27 3.91
CA ARG A 173 14.21 -16.91 4.56
C ARG A 173 13.88 -17.21 6.03
N PRO A 174 14.46 -18.26 6.62
CA PRO A 174 14.19 -18.67 8.00
C PRO A 174 14.40 -17.56 9.03
N GLU A 175 15.29 -16.62 8.77
CA GLU A 175 15.61 -15.50 9.65
C GLU A 175 14.42 -14.55 9.89
N PHE A 176 13.42 -14.57 9.00
CA PHE A 176 12.20 -13.77 9.15
C PHE A 176 11.08 -14.47 9.94
N GLU A 177 11.21 -15.76 10.22
CA GLU A 177 10.19 -16.48 10.99
C GLU A 177 9.87 -15.84 12.35
N PRO A 178 10.85 -15.35 13.13
CA PRO A 178 10.56 -14.64 14.39
C PRO A 178 9.74 -13.37 14.18
N LEU A 179 9.91 -12.68 13.05
CA LEU A 179 9.14 -11.49 12.71
C LEU A 179 7.67 -11.85 12.46
N TRP A 180 7.40 -12.89 11.66
CA TRP A 180 6.03 -13.35 11.40
C TRP A 180 5.34 -13.81 12.68
N ALA A 181 6.04 -14.57 13.51
CA ALA A 181 5.54 -15.01 14.83
C ALA A 181 5.17 -13.80 15.69
N ARG A 182 6.03 -12.77 15.73
CA ARG A 182 5.81 -11.59 16.55
C ARG A 182 4.67 -10.73 16.05
N CYS A 183 4.54 -10.53 14.72
CA CYS A 183 3.40 -9.84 14.13
C CYS A 183 2.07 -10.55 14.48
N GLN A 184 2.04 -11.87 14.38
CA GLN A 184 0.88 -12.67 14.77
C GLN A 184 0.56 -12.58 16.27
N GLU A 185 1.57 -12.58 17.13
CA GLU A 185 1.40 -12.44 18.59
C GLU A 185 0.82 -11.09 18.97
N LEU A 186 1.35 -10.01 18.40
CA LEU A 186 0.86 -8.64 18.58
C LEU A 186 -0.51 -8.42 17.93
N ASP A 187 -0.90 -9.32 17.01
CA ASP A 187 -2.06 -9.16 16.15
C ASP A 187 -1.99 -7.80 15.41
N TYR A 188 -0.81 -7.53 14.85
CA TYR A 188 -0.55 -6.36 14.00
C TYR A 188 -0.60 -6.78 12.54
N PRO A 189 -1.45 -6.15 11.72
CA PRO A 189 -1.45 -6.39 10.29
C PRO A 189 -0.15 -5.92 9.67
N ILE A 190 0.29 -6.62 8.63
CA ILE A 190 1.41 -6.22 7.79
C ILE A 190 0.85 -5.51 6.57
N LEU A 191 1.24 -4.25 6.41
CA LEU A 191 0.95 -3.43 5.24
C LEU A 191 2.14 -3.57 4.30
N PHE A 192 1.92 -4.13 3.13
CA PHE A 192 2.97 -4.23 2.12
C PHE A 192 2.95 -3.02 1.18
N HIS A 193 4.12 -2.66 0.68
CA HIS A 193 4.26 -1.71 -0.42
C HIS A 193 5.37 -2.13 -1.38
N PRO A 194 5.17 -2.00 -2.72
CA PRO A 194 6.22 -2.26 -3.68
C PRO A 194 7.37 -1.26 -3.55
N MET A 195 8.57 -1.68 -3.98
CA MET A 195 9.75 -0.82 -3.93
C MET A 195 9.94 -0.08 -5.24
N ASP A 196 10.26 1.21 -5.14
CA ASP A 196 10.70 2.00 -6.27
C ASP A 196 12.15 1.68 -6.69
N GLY A 197 12.46 2.02 -7.93
CA GLY A 197 13.83 2.05 -8.42
C GLY A 197 14.33 0.76 -9.06
N PRO A 198 15.66 0.65 -9.22
CA PRO A 198 16.28 -0.44 -9.96
C PRO A 198 16.10 -1.81 -9.29
N ASP A 199 15.77 -1.79 -8.02
CA ASP A 199 15.62 -2.99 -7.20
C ASP A 199 14.22 -3.61 -7.25
N ASN A 200 13.27 -2.95 -7.91
CA ASN A 200 11.99 -3.58 -8.23
C ASN A 200 12.24 -4.75 -9.20
N ILE A 201 12.09 -5.96 -8.67
CA ILE A 201 12.43 -7.20 -9.41
C ILE A 201 11.55 -7.45 -10.64
N TYR A 202 10.40 -6.78 -10.76
CA TYR A 202 9.47 -6.94 -11.87
C TYR A 202 9.36 -5.71 -12.77
N GLY A 203 9.71 -4.54 -12.25
CA GLY A 203 9.59 -3.27 -12.93
C GLY A 203 10.89 -2.70 -13.50
N GLY A 204 12.00 -3.42 -13.41
CA GLY A 204 13.31 -2.96 -13.90
C GLY A 204 13.28 -2.62 -15.38
N ARG A 205 13.99 -1.56 -15.75
CA ARG A 205 14.08 -1.05 -17.13
C ARG A 205 14.44 -2.14 -18.14
N GLU A 206 15.28 -3.08 -17.76
CA GLU A 206 15.69 -4.20 -18.61
C GLU A 206 14.51 -5.09 -19.04
N ARG A 207 13.48 -5.20 -18.21
CA ARG A 207 12.32 -6.05 -18.48
C ARG A 207 11.20 -5.32 -19.23
N LEU A 208 11.00 -4.04 -18.91
CA LEU A 208 9.89 -3.25 -19.45
C LEU A 208 10.30 -2.35 -20.64
N GLY A 209 11.59 -2.28 -20.93
CA GLY A 209 12.15 -1.39 -21.96
C GLY A 209 12.41 0.02 -21.42
N ASN A 210 13.60 0.55 -21.71
CA ASN A 210 14.09 1.79 -21.11
C ASN A 210 13.19 3.01 -21.35
N GLU A 211 12.69 3.19 -22.57
CA GLU A 211 11.89 4.38 -22.94
C GLU A 211 10.50 4.33 -22.32
N LEU A 212 9.81 3.19 -22.40
CA LEU A 212 8.45 3.05 -21.90
C LEU A 212 8.39 2.93 -20.38
N ALA A 213 9.41 2.34 -19.74
CA ALA A 213 9.49 2.29 -18.29
C ALA A 213 9.54 3.70 -17.69
N LEU A 214 10.24 4.64 -18.35
CA LEU A 214 10.33 6.02 -17.90
C LEU A 214 9.14 6.87 -18.31
N SER A 215 8.79 6.86 -19.61
CA SER A 215 7.80 7.79 -20.16
C SER A 215 6.35 7.42 -19.84
N ALA A 216 6.08 6.12 -19.65
CA ALA A 216 4.75 5.59 -19.34
C ALA A 216 4.62 5.05 -17.91
N ASN A 217 5.61 5.30 -17.05
CA ASN A 217 5.63 4.86 -15.66
C ASN A 217 5.34 3.35 -15.48
N LEU A 218 5.82 2.50 -16.40
CA LEU A 218 5.51 1.07 -16.37
C LEU A 218 6.07 0.35 -15.15
N ASN A 219 7.12 0.89 -14.53
CA ASN A 219 7.64 0.37 -13.28
C ASN A 219 6.57 0.38 -12.19
N ASN A 220 5.93 1.51 -11.99
CA ASN A 220 4.85 1.67 -11.03
C ASN A 220 3.59 0.92 -11.47
N THR A 221 3.15 1.10 -12.73
CA THR A 221 1.86 0.57 -13.18
C THR A 221 1.83 -0.94 -13.36
N LEU A 222 2.89 -1.55 -13.91
CA LEU A 222 2.98 -3.00 -14.12
C LEU A 222 3.88 -3.67 -13.10
N GLY A 223 5.04 -3.09 -12.81
CA GLY A 223 6.02 -3.67 -11.90
C GLY A 223 5.46 -3.88 -10.51
N PHE A 224 4.84 -2.87 -9.93
CA PHE A 224 4.19 -2.92 -8.62
C PHE A 224 3.07 -3.96 -8.55
N ALA A 225 2.27 -4.06 -9.62
CA ALA A 225 1.20 -5.04 -9.69
C ALA A 225 1.71 -6.49 -9.68
N PHE A 226 2.81 -6.76 -10.40
CA PHE A 226 3.43 -8.09 -10.41
C PHE A 226 4.16 -8.40 -9.11
N GLU A 227 4.78 -7.41 -8.49
CA GLU A 227 5.48 -7.58 -7.22
C GLU A 227 4.50 -7.96 -6.11
N SER A 228 3.39 -7.23 -5.98
CA SER A 228 2.33 -7.53 -5.01
C SER A 228 1.73 -8.93 -5.22
N ALA A 229 1.49 -9.31 -6.48
CA ALA A 229 0.99 -10.65 -6.80
C ALA A 229 1.98 -11.76 -6.43
N THR A 230 3.27 -11.53 -6.64
CA THR A 230 4.32 -12.49 -6.27
C THR A 230 4.40 -12.64 -4.76
N THR A 231 4.36 -11.54 -4.01
CA THR A 231 4.37 -11.57 -2.54
C THR A 231 3.20 -12.39 -2.01
N ALA A 232 1.99 -12.15 -2.50
CA ALA A 232 0.81 -12.91 -2.11
C ALA A 232 0.96 -14.41 -2.41
N ALA A 233 1.39 -14.75 -3.62
CA ALA A 233 1.63 -16.14 -4.02
C ALA A 233 2.70 -16.81 -3.14
N LYS A 234 3.79 -16.12 -2.82
CA LYS A 234 4.87 -16.63 -1.96
C LYS A 234 4.37 -16.94 -0.55
N PHE A 235 3.59 -16.07 0.09
CA PHE A 235 3.01 -16.34 1.41
C PHE A 235 2.17 -17.62 1.44
N ILE A 236 1.48 -17.94 0.34
CA ILE A 236 0.70 -19.18 0.21
C ILE A 236 1.64 -20.37 -0.03
N LEU A 237 2.49 -20.27 -1.04
CA LEU A 237 3.25 -21.41 -1.56
C LEU A 237 4.39 -21.87 -0.64
N THR A 238 4.91 -20.99 0.20
CA THR A 238 5.89 -21.32 1.24
C THR A 238 5.25 -21.92 2.49
N GLY A 239 3.91 -21.93 2.58
CA GLY A 239 3.17 -22.38 3.76
C GLY A 239 3.19 -21.39 4.93
N THR A 240 3.68 -20.16 4.72
CA THR A 240 3.78 -19.15 5.78
C THR A 240 2.41 -18.84 6.37
N LEU A 241 1.34 -18.72 5.54
CA LEU A 241 -0.02 -18.52 6.03
C LEU A 241 -0.60 -19.68 6.81
N ASP A 242 -0.15 -20.91 6.54
CA ASP A 242 -0.56 -22.09 7.31
C ASP A 242 0.20 -22.19 8.63
N LYS A 243 1.49 -21.83 8.63
CA LYS A 243 2.33 -21.77 9.84
C LYS A 243 1.90 -20.66 10.79
N TYR A 244 1.47 -19.52 10.26
CA TYR A 244 1.01 -18.35 11.02
C TYR A 244 -0.47 -18.03 10.70
N PRO A 245 -1.42 -18.85 11.21
CA PRO A 245 -2.83 -18.79 10.77
C PRO A 245 -3.58 -17.53 11.19
N ARG A 246 -3.09 -16.73 12.12
CA ARG A 246 -3.70 -15.45 12.51
C ARG A 246 -2.99 -14.23 11.92
N LEU A 247 -1.91 -14.45 11.15
CA LEU A 247 -1.20 -13.35 10.51
C LEU A 247 -2.14 -12.59 9.56
N GLN A 248 -2.26 -11.28 9.75
CA GLN A 248 -3.06 -10.40 8.91
C GLN A 248 -2.14 -9.69 7.90
N ILE A 249 -2.52 -9.66 6.65
CA ILE A 249 -1.76 -9.03 5.57
C ILE A 249 -2.69 -8.15 4.75
N VAL A 250 -2.29 -6.92 4.50
CA VAL A 250 -2.94 -6.00 3.57
C VAL A 250 -2.07 -5.86 2.34
N LEU A 251 -2.63 -6.21 1.20
CA LEU A 251 -1.96 -6.09 -0.10
C LEU A 251 -2.27 -4.72 -0.71
N PRO A 252 -1.25 -3.99 -1.18
CA PRO A 252 -1.43 -2.68 -1.79
C PRO A 252 -2.01 -2.78 -3.19
N HIS A 253 -2.58 -1.67 -3.69
CA HIS A 253 -3.09 -1.53 -5.06
C HIS A 253 -4.03 -2.67 -5.45
N ALA A 254 -5.01 -2.95 -4.56
CA ALA A 254 -5.97 -4.06 -4.72
C ALA A 254 -5.31 -5.46 -4.89
N GLY A 255 -4.09 -5.63 -4.39
CA GLY A 255 -3.29 -6.83 -4.56
C GLY A 255 -2.65 -6.95 -5.95
N GLY A 256 -2.57 -5.85 -6.69
CA GLY A 256 -2.02 -5.81 -8.04
C GLY A 256 -2.78 -6.75 -8.99
N CYS A 257 -2.07 -7.61 -9.70
CA CYS A 257 -2.72 -8.57 -10.60
C CYS A 257 -3.13 -9.89 -9.89
N PHE A 258 -2.82 -10.08 -8.60
CA PHE A 258 -3.06 -11.34 -7.89
C PHE A 258 -4.51 -11.83 -7.93
N PRO A 259 -5.54 -11.01 -7.60
CA PRO A 259 -6.93 -11.45 -7.65
C PRO A 259 -7.34 -11.92 -9.04
N TYR A 260 -6.89 -11.20 -10.07
CA TYR A 260 -7.23 -11.50 -11.46
C TYR A 260 -6.63 -12.82 -11.94
N ILE A 261 -5.38 -13.13 -11.55
CA ILE A 261 -4.66 -14.35 -11.99
C ILE A 261 -4.80 -15.52 -11.02
N ALA A 262 -5.56 -15.38 -9.92
CA ALA A 262 -5.70 -16.41 -8.89
C ALA A 262 -6.09 -17.78 -9.46
N GLY A 263 -7.09 -17.84 -10.34
CA GLY A 263 -7.50 -19.07 -11.00
C GLY A 263 -6.42 -19.68 -11.90
N ARG A 264 -5.58 -18.84 -12.52
CA ARG A 264 -4.44 -19.32 -13.32
C ARG A 264 -3.36 -19.93 -12.44
N ILE A 265 -3.09 -19.34 -11.27
CA ILE A 265 -2.14 -19.88 -10.29
C ILE A 265 -2.65 -21.24 -9.81
N GLU A 266 -3.89 -21.34 -9.36
CA GLU A 266 -4.52 -22.60 -8.90
C GLU A 266 -4.41 -23.67 -9.97
N ARG A 267 -4.74 -23.37 -11.22
CA ARG A 267 -4.62 -24.32 -12.34
C ARG A 267 -3.19 -24.78 -12.54
N GLY A 268 -2.20 -23.89 -12.38
CA GLY A 268 -0.77 -24.21 -12.44
C GLY A 268 -0.36 -25.20 -11.35
N LEU A 269 -0.83 -25.01 -10.13
CA LEU A 269 -0.57 -25.90 -9.00
C LEU A 269 -1.14 -27.32 -9.28
N VAL A 270 -2.39 -27.40 -9.76
CA VAL A 270 -3.01 -28.67 -10.15
C VAL A 270 -2.19 -29.38 -11.22
N ALA A 271 -1.76 -28.65 -12.25
CA ALA A 271 -0.97 -29.21 -13.35
C ALA A 271 0.40 -29.75 -12.89
N LYS A 272 0.97 -29.15 -11.84
CA LYS A 272 2.23 -29.60 -11.21
C LYS A 272 2.03 -30.58 -10.06
N LYS A 273 0.79 -30.97 -9.77
CA LYS A 273 0.43 -31.83 -8.62
C LYS A 273 0.93 -31.27 -7.28
N PHE A 274 1.02 -29.93 -7.18
CA PHE A 274 1.37 -29.26 -5.96
C PHE A 274 0.13 -29.18 -5.07
N GLN A 275 0.23 -29.73 -3.86
CA GLN A 275 -0.89 -29.78 -2.93
C GLN A 275 -0.75 -28.70 -1.87
N LEU A 276 -1.83 -27.97 -1.66
CA LEU A 276 -1.99 -27.05 -0.55
C LEU A 276 -2.89 -27.67 0.52
N PRO A 277 -2.71 -27.34 1.81
CA PRO A 277 -3.59 -27.81 2.89
C PRO A 277 -5.07 -27.41 2.72
N ARG A 278 -5.34 -26.35 1.99
CA ARG A 278 -6.69 -25.77 1.76
C ARG A 278 -6.90 -25.45 0.29
N PRO A 279 -8.14 -25.32 -0.18
CA PRO A 279 -8.46 -24.79 -1.49
C PRO A 279 -7.80 -23.40 -1.72
N PHE A 280 -7.23 -23.18 -2.90
CA PHE A 280 -6.51 -21.92 -3.19
C PHE A 280 -7.39 -20.68 -2.99
N ARG A 281 -8.68 -20.79 -3.32
CA ARG A 281 -9.64 -19.69 -3.15
C ARG A 281 -9.79 -19.24 -1.68
N GLU A 282 -9.61 -20.14 -0.72
CA GLU A 282 -9.64 -19.77 0.70
C GLU A 282 -8.44 -18.90 1.06
N TYR A 283 -7.26 -19.19 0.49
CA TYR A 283 -6.08 -18.35 0.70
C TYR A 283 -6.23 -16.96 0.11
N VAL A 284 -6.88 -16.82 -1.06
CA VAL A 284 -7.15 -15.50 -1.65
C VAL A 284 -7.95 -14.62 -0.67
N ARG A 285 -8.85 -15.19 0.11
CA ARG A 285 -9.63 -14.49 1.14
C ARG A 285 -8.91 -14.32 2.48
N ARG A 286 -7.69 -14.82 2.62
CA ARG A 286 -6.87 -14.61 3.82
C ARG A 286 -6.22 -13.23 3.85
N PHE A 287 -6.06 -12.61 2.70
CA PHE A 287 -5.55 -11.26 2.58
C PHE A 287 -6.65 -10.23 2.74
N HIS A 288 -6.26 -9.03 3.15
CA HIS A 288 -7.00 -7.80 2.95
C HIS A 288 -6.41 -7.06 1.75
N TYR A 289 -7.18 -6.21 1.14
CA TYR A 289 -6.84 -5.47 -0.07
C TYR A 289 -7.25 -4.02 0.11
N ASP A 290 -6.45 -3.08 -0.36
CA ASP A 290 -6.93 -1.71 -0.44
C ASP A 290 -7.89 -1.51 -1.64
N SER A 291 -8.50 -0.34 -1.71
CA SER A 291 -9.50 -0.01 -2.74
C SER A 291 -8.90 0.67 -3.97
N ILE A 292 -7.56 0.71 -4.11
CA ILE A 292 -6.89 1.45 -5.19
C ILE A 292 -7.00 0.67 -6.50
N THR A 293 -8.08 0.90 -7.23
CA THR A 293 -8.40 0.21 -8.49
C THR A 293 -8.68 1.17 -9.64
N TYR A 294 -8.89 2.46 -9.35
CA TYR A 294 -9.25 3.55 -10.24
C TYR A 294 -10.57 3.36 -11.01
N TYR A 295 -10.98 2.13 -11.33
CA TYR A 295 -12.23 1.81 -12.04
C TYR A 295 -13.23 1.10 -11.14
N PRO A 296 -14.51 1.51 -11.14
CA PRO A 296 -15.57 0.85 -10.37
C PRO A 296 -15.73 -0.64 -10.70
N GLU A 297 -15.55 -1.01 -11.95
CA GLU A 297 -15.68 -2.39 -12.42
C GLU A 297 -14.61 -3.29 -11.79
N THR A 298 -13.38 -2.79 -11.68
CA THR A 298 -12.28 -3.53 -11.06
C THR A 298 -12.51 -3.73 -9.57
N LEU A 299 -13.01 -2.70 -8.86
CA LEU A 299 -13.33 -2.82 -7.44
C LEU A 299 -14.53 -3.77 -7.21
N ARG A 300 -15.55 -3.74 -8.06
CA ARG A 300 -16.65 -4.72 -8.00
C ARG A 300 -16.16 -6.15 -8.20
N PHE A 301 -15.25 -6.36 -9.16
CA PHE A 301 -14.64 -7.67 -9.37
C PHE A 301 -13.89 -8.13 -8.12
N LEU A 302 -13.05 -7.30 -7.53
CA LEU A 302 -12.33 -7.61 -6.30
C LEU A 302 -13.31 -8.02 -5.19
N ILE A 303 -14.30 -7.17 -4.90
CA ILE A 303 -15.30 -7.42 -3.86
C ILE A 303 -16.05 -8.74 -4.12
N SER A 304 -16.40 -9.04 -5.38
CA SER A 304 -17.08 -10.31 -5.73
C SER A 304 -16.24 -11.55 -5.46
N LEU A 305 -14.91 -11.41 -5.58
CA LEU A 305 -13.97 -12.51 -5.37
C LEU A 305 -13.65 -12.73 -3.89
N VAL A 306 -13.37 -11.64 -3.15
CA VAL A 306 -12.85 -11.72 -1.78
C VAL A 306 -13.87 -11.37 -0.70
N GLY A 307 -14.98 -10.70 -1.04
CA GLY A 307 -15.97 -10.17 -0.11
C GLY A 307 -15.64 -8.74 0.36
N ALA A 308 -16.67 -7.97 0.67
CA ALA A 308 -16.53 -6.60 1.18
C ALA A 308 -15.76 -6.55 2.51
N ASP A 309 -15.81 -7.61 3.31
CA ASP A 309 -15.14 -7.76 4.60
C ASP A 309 -13.60 -7.84 4.48
N ARG A 310 -13.06 -7.92 3.26
CA ARG A 310 -11.63 -8.01 2.96
C ARG A 310 -11.07 -6.77 2.28
N VAL A 311 -11.87 -5.75 2.05
CA VAL A 311 -11.42 -4.51 1.39
C VAL A 311 -11.39 -3.37 2.39
N VAL A 312 -10.32 -2.58 2.36
CA VAL A 312 -10.14 -1.34 3.14
C VAL A 312 -9.95 -0.15 2.21
N ILE A 313 -10.23 1.06 2.67
CA ILE A 313 -9.90 2.26 1.90
C ILE A 313 -8.37 2.40 1.81
N GLY A 314 -7.91 2.81 0.64
CA GLY A 314 -6.56 3.30 0.38
C GLY A 314 -6.62 4.46 -0.61
N SER A 315 -5.87 5.52 -0.34
CA SER A 315 -5.73 6.65 -1.26
C SER A 315 -4.46 6.62 -2.08
N ASP A 316 -3.42 5.90 -1.64
CA ASP A 316 -2.04 6.05 -2.14
C ASP A 316 -1.55 7.49 -1.95
N GLY A 317 -2.01 8.10 -0.87
CA GLY A 317 -2.08 9.54 -0.66
C GLY A 317 -0.81 10.28 -0.95
N TYR A 318 -0.96 11.26 -1.80
CA TYR A 318 0.01 12.23 -2.34
C TYR A 318 1.07 11.65 -3.28
N ALA A 319 0.94 10.40 -3.68
CA ALA A 319 1.70 9.82 -4.78
C ALA A 319 1.17 10.36 -6.14
N PRO A 320 1.96 10.38 -7.21
CA PRO A 320 1.47 10.80 -8.53
C PRO A 320 0.33 9.97 -9.09
N MET A 321 0.06 8.83 -8.47
CA MET A 321 -1.03 7.94 -8.84
C MET A 321 -2.08 7.84 -7.72
N ASP A 322 -2.17 8.85 -6.87
CA ASP A 322 -3.13 8.87 -5.79
C ASP A 322 -4.59 8.79 -6.26
N VAL A 323 -5.44 8.34 -5.37
CA VAL A 323 -6.90 8.40 -5.51
C VAL A 323 -7.37 9.62 -4.75
N ALA A 324 -7.47 10.75 -5.45
CA ALA A 324 -7.82 12.05 -4.86
C ALA A 324 -9.14 11.99 -4.05
N GLU A 325 -10.09 11.17 -4.49
CA GLU A 325 -11.40 11.00 -3.83
C GLU A 325 -11.62 9.54 -3.42
N PRO A 326 -10.92 9.02 -2.39
CA PRO A 326 -10.94 7.60 -2.05
C PRO A 326 -12.33 7.10 -1.65
N ASN A 327 -13.15 7.95 -1.04
CA ASN A 327 -14.51 7.60 -0.64
C ASN A 327 -15.49 7.58 -1.82
N ALA A 328 -15.27 8.39 -2.85
CA ALA A 328 -16.19 8.54 -3.98
C ALA A 328 -16.30 7.24 -4.78
N LEU A 329 -15.19 6.54 -5.00
CA LEU A 329 -15.18 5.27 -5.72
C LEU A 329 -16.08 4.23 -5.02
N VAL A 330 -15.93 4.06 -3.72
CA VAL A 330 -16.71 3.10 -2.93
C VAL A 330 -18.18 3.51 -2.85
N ASN A 331 -18.44 4.80 -2.60
CA ASN A 331 -19.81 5.33 -2.53
C ASN A 331 -20.57 5.18 -3.87
N GLY A 332 -19.85 5.31 -5.00
CA GLY A 332 -20.42 5.16 -6.36
C GLY A 332 -20.72 3.72 -6.79
N LEU A 333 -20.31 2.70 -6.00
CA LEU A 333 -20.55 1.31 -6.38
C LEU A 333 -22.00 0.84 -6.22
N GLY A 334 -22.85 1.54 -5.45
CA GLY A 334 -24.21 1.09 -5.16
C GLY A 334 -24.28 -0.18 -4.31
N LEU A 335 -23.29 -0.37 -3.43
CA LEU A 335 -23.23 -1.51 -2.50
C LEU A 335 -24.34 -1.41 -1.43
N PRO A 336 -24.75 -2.54 -0.84
CA PRO A 336 -25.51 -2.52 0.40
C PRO A 336 -24.79 -1.65 1.46
N ALA A 337 -25.55 -0.90 2.26
CA ALA A 337 -24.98 0.02 3.25
C ALA A 337 -23.97 -0.66 4.19
N GLN A 338 -24.28 -1.88 4.63
CA GLN A 338 -23.38 -2.66 5.48
C GLN A 338 -22.01 -2.93 4.81
N ASP A 339 -22.00 -3.33 3.54
CA ASP A 339 -20.79 -3.63 2.79
C ASP A 339 -19.96 -2.36 2.55
N ARG A 340 -20.63 -1.27 2.16
CA ARG A 340 -20.02 0.04 2.00
C ARG A 340 -19.36 0.50 3.30
N ASP A 341 -20.07 0.47 4.41
CA ASP A 341 -19.60 0.94 5.71
C ASP A 341 -18.46 0.04 6.25
N CYS A 342 -18.49 -1.27 5.94
CA CYS A 342 -17.37 -2.17 6.20
C CYS A 342 -16.11 -1.74 5.47
N ILE A 343 -16.20 -1.41 4.19
CA ILE A 343 -15.04 -0.97 3.38
C ILE A 343 -14.53 0.39 3.86
N LEU A 344 -15.43 1.36 4.06
CA LEU A 344 -15.05 2.72 4.44
C LEU A 344 -14.33 2.75 5.81
N ARG A 345 -14.78 1.95 6.78
CA ARG A 345 -14.28 2.03 8.15
C ARG A 345 -14.23 0.70 8.90
N GLY A 346 -15.27 -0.13 8.81
CA GLY A 346 -15.46 -1.28 9.68
C GLY A 346 -14.31 -2.29 9.63
N ASN A 347 -13.75 -2.54 8.44
CA ASN A 347 -12.64 -3.45 8.27
C ASN A 347 -11.35 -2.89 8.89
N ALA A 348 -11.05 -1.63 8.64
CA ALA A 348 -9.90 -0.96 9.25
C ALA A 348 -10.04 -0.87 10.78
N THR A 349 -11.24 -0.61 11.30
CA THR A 349 -11.52 -0.64 12.75
C THR A 349 -11.13 -1.98 13.37
N ARG A 350 -11.49 -3.10 12.73
CA ARG A 350 -11.12 -4.43 13.22
C ARG A 350 -9.61 -4.71 13.09
N LEU A 351 -9.02 -4.35 11.94
CA LEU A 351 -7.59 -4.59 11.68
C LEU A 351 -6.67 -3.83 12.63
N PHE A 352 -6.96 -2.56 12.86
CA PHE A 352 -6.09 -1.67 13.64
C PHE A 352 -6.55 -1.48 15.09
N LYS A 353 -7.67 -2.11 15.48
CA LYS A 353 -8.24 -2.06 16.85
C LYS A 353 -8.53 -0.63 17.29
N LEU A 354 -9.33 0.09 16.49
CA LEU A 354 -9.75 1.47 16.73
C LEU A 354 -10.88 1.56 17.75
#